data_dd3bcd1ae334bd4ed90c64b81458ad27
#
_entry.id   dd3bcd1ae334bd4ed90c64b81458ad27
#
_cell.length_a   1.000
_cell.length_b   1.000
_cell.length_c   1.000
_cell.angle_alpha   90.00
_cell.angle_beta   90.00
_cell.angle_gamma   90.00
#
_symmetry.space_group_name_H-M   'P 1'
#
loop_
_entity.id
_entity.type
_entity.pdbx_description
1 polymer ?
#
loop_
_entity_poly.entity_id
_entity_poly.type
_entity_poly.pdbx_seq_one_letter_code
_entity_poly.pdbx_strand_id
1 'polypeptide(L)'
;NDTTSRGHLRVTLHHNFYAKFVNERMPRVRFGQVHTFNNLCLAGTDVQSRSYYAVRPGVDANVRSERNIYKDFVGPSWWWTSEKLGAETSTVFNYARGNGNSVLESIEDVAIPTAVKGPIAIKEHEGVTGQAGFYGNGKAFVPPYTYTADPTDGLEKKIRAGAGAR
;
A
#
# COMPACT_ATOMS: atom_id res chain seq x y z
N ASN A 1 -20.64 -2.89 10.64
CA ASN A 1 -19.22 -3.21 10.86
C ASN A 1 -19.16 -4.46 11.71
N ASP A 2 -18.98 -5.58 11.03
CA ASP A 2 -18.83 -6.88 11.67
C ASP A 2 -17.42 -6.95 12.30
N THR A 3 -17.38 -7.10 13.62
CA THR A 3 -16.15 -7.23 14.38
C THR A 3 -15.74 -8.69 14.59
N THR A 4 -16.52 -9.64 14.11
CA THR A 4 -16.28 -11.08 14.27
C THR A 4 -15.01 -11.55 13.56
N SER A 5 -14.57 -10.79 12.54
CA SER A 5 -13.32 -11.07 11.82
C SER A 5 -12.04 -10.70 12.57
N ARG A 6 -12.14 -10.03 13.72
CA ARG A 6 -10.95 -9.65 14.50
C ARG A 6 -10.15 -10.87 14.91
N GLY A 7 -8.83 -10.81 14.65
CA GLY A 7 -7.90 -11.88 14.97
C GLY A 7 -7.92 -13.10 14.02
N HIS A 8 -8.86 -13.15 13.07
CA HIS A 8 -9.01 -14.29 12.17
C HIS A 8 -8.50 -14.03 10.74
N LEU A 9 -8.49 -12.77 10.31
CA LEU A 9 -8.07 -12.44 8.93
C LEU A 9 -6.55 -12.37 8.84
N ARG A 10 -5.97 -13.26 8.03
CA ARG A 10 -4.55 -13.29 7.71
C ARG A 10 -4.41 -13.56 6.21
N VAL A 11 -3.78 -12.63 5.50
CA VAL A 11 -3.66 -12.69 4.05
C VAL A 11 -2.23 -12.37 3.64
N THR A 12 -1.74 -13.13 2.66
CA THR A 12 -0.49 -12.83 1.96
C THR A 12 -0.79 -12.52 0.51
N LEU A 13 -0.28 -11.39 0.02
CA LEU A 13 -0.43 -10.93 -1.36
C LEU A 13 0.98 -10.71 -1.93
N HIS A 14 1.37 -11.51 -2.93
CA HIS A 14 2.70 -11.34 -3.50
C HIS A 14 2.75 -11.61 -5.00
N HIS A 15 3.68 -10.96 -5.67
CA HIS A 15 3.93 -11.10 -7.10
C HIS A 15 2.70 -10.84 -7.97
N ASN A 16 1.77 -10.02 -7.47
CA ASN A 16 0.60 -9.61 -8.23
C ASN A 16 0.92 -8.39 -9.08
N PHE A 17 0.25 -8.30 -10.21
CA PHE A 17 0.25 -7.12 -11.06
C PHE A 17 -1.12 -6.44 -10.96
N TYR A 18 -1.18 -5.31 -10.29
CA TYR A 18 -2.35 -4.43 -10.28
C TYR A 18 -2.18 -3.42 -11.41
N ALA A 19 -2.84 -3.66 -12.52
CA ALA A 19 -2.77 -2.83 -13.71
C ALA A 19 -3.54 -1.51 -13.54
N LYS A 20 -3.39 -0.60 -14.49
CA LYS A 20 -4.26 0.58 -14.61
C LYS A 20 -5.73 0.16 -14.54
N PHE A 21 -6.62 1.02 -14.11
CA PHE A 21 -8.04 0.77 -13.85
C PHE A 21 -8.36 0.07 -12.51
N VAL A 22 -7.37 -0.37 -11.75
CA VAL A 22 -7.60 -0.70 -10.35
C VAL A 22 -7.58 0.62 -9.56
N ASN A 23 -8.77 1.09 -9.22
CA ASN A 23 -8.91 2.44 -8.67
C ASN A 23 -8.37 2.56 -7.25
N GLU A 24 -8.53 1.53 -6.44
CA GLU A 24 -8.14 1.54 -5.03
C GLU A 24 -8.08 0.12 -4.44
N ARG A 25 -7.63 -0.01 -3.17
CA ARG A 25 -7.71 -1.24 -2.37
C ARG A 25 -6.78 -2.35 -2.81
N MET A 26 -5.51 -2.01 -2.97
CA MET A 26 -4.43 -2.94 -3.33
C MET A 26 -3.44 -3.25 -2.16
N PRO A 27 -3.85 -3.63 -0.96
CA PRO A 27 -5.19 -3.86 -0.42
C PRO A 27 -5.78 -2.70 0.41
N ARG A 28 -7.08 -2.80 0.76
CA ARG A 28 -7.68 -2.14 1.92
C ARG A 28 -7.96 -3.18 3.00
N VAL A 29 -7.50 -2.93 4.22
CA VAL A 29 -7.52 -3.91 5.30
C VAL A 29 -8.34 -3.40 6.47
N ARG A 30 -9.16 -4.26 7.07
CA ARG A 30 -9.83 -4.04 8.36
C ARG A 30 -9.72 -5.29 9.21
N PHE A 31 -9.42 -5.12 10.49
CA PHE A 31 -9.39 -6.20 11.50
C PHE A 31 -8.43 -7.35 11.19
N GLY A 32 -7.47 -7.16 10.30
CA GLY A 32 -6.66 -8.27 9.82
C GLY A 32 -5.18 -7.95 9.73
N GLN A 33 -4.41 -9.01 9.60
CA GLN A 33 -2.98 -8.99 9.30
C GLN A 33 -2.79 -9.26 7.81
N VAL A 34 -2.14 -8.35 7.10
CA VAL A 34 -1.83 -8.52 5.68
C VAL A 34 -0.35 -8.31 5.44
N HIS A 35 0.29 -9.33 4.87
CA HIS A 35 1.62 -9.23 4.31
C HIS A 35 1.50 -9.05 2.79
N THR A 36 1.89 -7.88 2.30
CA THR A 36 1.89 -7.57 0.87
C THR A 36 3.33 -7.31 0.43
N PHE A 37 3.86 -8.15 -0.45
CA PHE A 37 5.26 -8.04 -0.87
C PHE A 37 5.46 -8.37 -2.35
N ASN A 38 6.47 -7.77 -2.94
CA ASN A 38 6.85 -7.97 -4.33
C ASN A 38 5.68 -7.84 -5.32
N ASN A 39 4.78 -6.88 -5.10
CA ASN A 39 3.72 -6.57 -6.05
C ASN A 39 4.11 -5.36 -6.91
N LEU A 40 3.55 -5.31 -8.11
CA LEU A 40 3.60 -4.16 -8.98
C LEU A 40 2.22 -3.51 -9.04
N CYS A 41 2.11 -2.28 -8.57
CA CYS A 41 0.88 -1.50 -8.60
C CYS A 41 1.07 -0.31 -9.55
N LEU A 42 0.25 -0.22 -10.60
CA LEU A 42 0.25 0.91 -11.52
C LEU A 42 -0.95 1.80 -11.25
N ALA A 43 -0.70 3.08 -10.99
CA ALA A 43 -1.78 4.06 -10.98
C ALA A 43 -2.19 4.44 -12.41
N GLY A 44 -3.47 4.67 -12.61
CA GLY A 44 -3.96 5.34 -13.79
C GLY A 44 -3.75 6.84 -13.66
N THR A 45 -3.28 7.47 -14.72
CA THR A 45 -2.93 8.90 -14.75
C THR A 45 -3.99 9.78 -15.42
N ASP A 46 -4.93 9.19 -16.10
CA ASP A 46 -6.06 9.87 -16.73
C ASP A 46 -7.35 9.74 -15.91
N VAL A 47 -8.36 10.54 -16.23
CA VAL A 47 -9.63 10.60 -15.50
C VAL A 47 -10.34 9.25 -15.44
N GLN A 48 -10.21 8.43 -16.47
CA GLN A 48 -10.93 7.16 -16.59
C GLN A 48 -10.23 6.02 -15.86
N SER A 49 -8.91 6.04 -15.81
CA SER A 49 -8.09 4.98 -15.22
C SER A 49 -7.52 5.34 -13.84
N ARG A 50 -7.87 6.49 -13.30
CA ARG A 50 -7.29 7.03 -12.07
C ARG A 50 -7.35 6.06 -10.89
N SER A 51 -6.22 5.88 -10.23
CA SER A 51 -6.14 5.21 -8.94
C SER A 51 -6.10 6.24 -7.81
N TYR A 52 -6.93 6.04 -6.78
CA TYR A 52 -6.97 6.92 -5.62
C TYR A 52 -5.87 6.60 -4.61
N TYR A 53 -5.67 5.32 -4.35
CA TYR A 53 -4.60 4.83 -3.48
C TYR A 53 -4.30 3.34 -3.74
N ALA A 54 -3.09 2.92 -3.38
CA ALA A 54 -2.76 1.50 -3.41
C ALA A 54 -3.15 0.82 -2.09
N VAL A 55 -2.53 1.14 -0.99
CA VAL A 55 -2.73 0.46 0.29
C VAL A 55 -3.44 1.37 1.29
N ARG A 56 -4.47 0.83 1.94
CA ARG A 56 -5.18 1.56 3.00
C ARG A 56 -5.40 0.68 4.22
N PRO A 57 -4.63 0.88 5.29
CA PRO A 57 -4.97 0.30 6.57
C PRO A 57 -6.24 0.99 7.10
N GLY A 58 -7.23 0.19 7.42
CA GLY A 58 -8.48 0.62 8.05
C GLY A 58 -8.48 0.30 9.54
N VAL A 59 -9.66 0.11 10.13
CA VAL A 59 -9.80 -0.13 11.58
C VAL A 59 -9.06 -1.39 12.01
N ASP A 60 -8.20 -1.28 13.02
CA ASP A 60 -7.44 -2.37 13.63
C ASP A 60 -6.71 -3.27 12.60
N ALA A 61 -6.25 -2.67 11.52
CA ALA A 61 -5.47 -3.35 10.50
C ALA A 61 -3.99 -3.40 10.90
N ASN A 62 -3.33 -4.47 10.54
CA ASN A 62 -1.90 -4.60 10.70
C ASN A 62 -1.32 -5.04 9.35
N VAL A 63 -0.65 -4.11 8.67
CA VAL A 63 -0.17 -4.29 7.30
C VAL A 63 1.35 -4.21 7.26
N ARG A 64 1.96 -5.27 6.76
CA ARG A 64 3.37 -5.30 6.40
C ARG A 64 3.46 -5.18 4.88
N SER A 65 4.00 -4.07 4.41
CA SER A 65 4.27 -3.80 3.00
C SER A 65 5.77 -3.91 2.77
N GLU A 66 6.19 -4.76 1.82
CA GLU A 66 7.62 -5.05 1.66
C GLU A 66 8.01 -5.21 0.20
N ARG A 67 8.98 -4.43 -0.23
CA ARG A 67 9.58 -4.51 -1.57
C ARG A 67 8.56 -4.51 -2.71
N ASN A 68 7.47 -3.74 -2.56
CA ASN A 68 6.53 -3.51 -3.63
C ASN A 68 7.00 -2.35 -4.51
N ILE A 69 6.54 -2.34 -5.77
CA ILE A 69 6.73 -1.21 -6.69
C ILE A 69 5.40 -0.52 -6.92
N TYR A 70 5.33 0.75 -6.57
CA TYR A 70 4.17 1.63 -6.75
C TYR A 70 4.49 2.68 -7.81
N LYS A 71 3.98 2.50 -9.01
CA LYS A 71 4.31 3.30 -10.19
C LYS A 71 3.17 4.23 -10.58
N ASP A 72 3.53 5.43 -10.99
CA ASP A 72 2.63 6.48 -11.48
C ASP A 72 1.66 7.05 -10.43
N PHE A 73 1.83 6.74 -9.14
CA PHE A 73 1.15 7.46 -8.07
C PHE A 73 1.75 8.86 -7.90
N VAL A 74 0.93 9.83 -7.53
CA VAL A 74 1.37 11.22 -7.36
C VAL A 74 2.32 11.40 -6.19
N GLY A 75 2.09 10.66 -5.12
CA GLY A 75 2.94 10.73 -3.93
C GLY A 75 3.01 9.44 -3.14
N PRO A 76 4.04 9.28 -2.30
CA PRO A 76 4.26 8.06 -1.55
C PRO A 76 3.23 7.84 -0.45
N SER A 77 2.74 8.90 0.17
CA SER A 77 1.75 8.79 1.23
C SER A 77 0.87 10.02 1.29
N TRP A 78 -0.36 9.80 1.66
CA TRP A 78 -1.34 10.85 1.84
C TRP A 78 -2.17 10.59 3.10
N TRP A 79 -2.49 11.69 3.76
CA TRP A 79 -3.42 11.79 4.87
C TRP A 79 -4.74 12.41 4.41
N TRP A 80 -5.79 11.70 4.60
CA TRP A 80 -7.09 12.14 4.17
C TRP A 80 -7.75 13.08 5.19
N THR A 81 -7.94 14.31 4.80
CA THR A 81 -9.04 15.13 5.31
C THR A 81 -10.18 15.00 4.31
N SER A 82 -11.38 14.78 4.79
CA SER A 82 -12.59 14.64 3.98
C SER A 82 -12.86 15.80 3.01
N GLU A 83 -12.12 16.89 3.14
CA GLU A 83 -12.30 18.13 2.40
C GLU A 83 -11.40 18.27 1.17
N LYS A 84 -10.44 17.37 0.95
CA LYS A 84 -9.42 17.52 -0.10
C LYS A 84 -9.25 16.31 -1.01
N LEU A 85 -10.25 15.50 -1.21
CA LEU A 85 -10.28 14.63 -2.38
C LEU A 85 -10.72 15.44 -3.60
N GLY A 86 -9.97 16.47 -3.90
CA GLY A 86 -9.92 16.97 -5.26
C GLY A 86 -9.46 15.86 -6.17
N ALA A 87 -9.99 15.82 -7.35
CA ALA A 87 -9.83 14.77 -8.35
C ALA A 87 -8.38 14.46 -8.79
N GLU A 88 -7.35 14.93 -8.11
CA GLU A 88 -5.99 14.99 -8.62
C GLU A 88 -4.93 14.25 -7.79
N THR A 89 -5.30 13.62 -6.68
CA THR A 89 -4.31 13.00 -5.82
C THR A 89 -4.46 11.48 -5.78
N SER A 90 -3.52 10.79 -6.38
CA SER A 90 -3.32 9.36 -6.15
C SER A 90 -2.12 9.13 -5.24
N THR A 91 -2.25 8.26 -4.26
CA THR A 91 -1.21 8.03 -3.27
C THR A 91 -0.92 6.55 -3.08
N VAL A 92 0.31 6.23 -2.71
CA VAL A 92 0.66 4.84 -2.41
C VAL A 92 -0.08 4.39 -1.16
N PHE A 93 0.08 5.13 -0.08
CA PHE A 93 -0.56 4.81 1.20
C PHE A 93 -1.63 5.85 1.53
N ASN A 94 -2.81 5.38 1.86
CA ASN A 94 -3.92 6.23 2.30
C ASN A 94 -4.28 5.90 3.75
N TYR A 95 -4.10 6.86 4.62
CA TYR A 95 -4.45 6.74 6.02
C TYR A 95 -5.78 7.43 6.29
N ALA A 96 -6.72 6.74 6.87
CA ALA A 96 -7.97 7.35 7.31
C ALA A 96 -7.89 7.77 8.78
N ARG A 97 -8.31 8.99 9.06
CA ARG A 97 -8.36 9.53 10.42
C ARG A 97 -9.30 8.68 11.31
N GLY A 98 -8.89 8.38 12.54
CA GLY A 98 -9.74 7.71 13.52
C GLY A 98 -9.90 6.20 13.36
N ASN A 99 -8.98 5.53 12.69
CA ASN A 99 -9.04 4.09 12.46
C ASN A 99 -8.42 3.22 13.58
N GLY A 100 -8.42 3.69 14.80
CA GLY A 100 -8.01 2.86 15.95
C GLY A 100 -6.52 2.50 15.96
N ASN A 101 -6.20 1.25 16.31
CA ASN A 101 -4.85 0.75 16.50
C ASN A 101 -4.22 0.17 15.23
N SER A 102 -4.51 0.73 14.08
CA SER A 102 -3.97 0.21 12.83
C SER A 102 -2.49 0.49 12.67
N VAL A 103 -1.79 -0.45 12.06
CA VAL A 103 -0.36 -0.39 11.77
C VAL A 103 -0.14 -0.60 10.28
N LEU A 104 0.74 0.20 9.70
CA LEU A 104 1.34 -0.05 8.39
C LEU A 104 2.84 0.17 8.52
N GLU A 105 3.60 -0.85 8.21
CA GLU A 105 5.05 -0.78 8.08
C GLU A 105 5.42 -0.96 6.61
N SER A 106 6.21 -0.03 6.09
CA SER A 106 6.75 -0.09 4.73
C SER A 106 8.23 -0.42 4.79
N ILE A 107 8.61 -1.53 4.16
CA ILE A 107 9.97 -2.07 4.20
C ILE A 107 10.48 -2.14 2.76
N GLU A 108 11.45 -1.31 2.44
CA GLU A 108 12.08 -1.26 1.11
C GLU A 108 11.09 -1.16 -0.06
N ASP A 109 9.88 -0.64 0.17
CA ASP A 109 8.95 -0.31 -0.90
C ASP A 109 9.48 0.85 -1.74
N VAL A 110 9.17 0.83 -3.02
CA VAL A 110 9.63 1.84 -3.99
C VAL A 110 8.45 2.51 -4.66
N ALA A 111 8.41 3.83 -4.61
CA ALA A 111 7.49 4.63 -5.42
C ALA A 111 8.22 5.18 -6.65
N ILE A 112 7.57 5.12 -7.81
CA ILE A 112 8.04 5.72 -9.05
C ILE A 112 6.96 6.71 -9.51
N PRO A 113 6.94 7.94 -8.97
CA PRO A 113 5.92 8.92 -9.32
C PRO A 113 6.06 9.42 -10.75
N THR A 114 4.97 9.81 -11.38
CA THR A 114 4.96 10.35 -12.74
C THR A 114 5.81 11.62 -12.87
N ALA A 115 5.83 12.44 -11.83
CA ALA A 115 6.48 13.76 -11.83
C ALA A 115 7.98 13.72 -11.52
N VAL A 116 8.52 12.57 -11.12
CA VAL A 116 9.91 12.45 -10.67
C VAL A 116 10.63 11.39 -11.51
N LYS A 117 11.79 11.73 -12.02
CA LYS A 117 12.62 10.75 -12.73
C LYS A 117 13.32 9.82 -11.72
N GLY A 118 12.91 8.57 -11.73
CA GLY A 118 13.55 7.50 -10.97
C GLY A 118 12.76 7.04 -9.75
N PRO A 119 13.19 5.93 -9.15
CA PRO A 119 12.55 5.37 -7.98
C PRO A 119 12.84 6.21 -6.73
N ILE A 120 11.83 6.38 -5.90
CA ILE A 120 11.94 6.99 -4.58
C ILE A 120 11.70 5.89 -3.55
N ALA A 121 12.65 5.70 -2.64
CA ALA A 121 12.42 4.84 -1.49
C ALA A 121 11.29 5.44 -0.63
N ILE A 122 10.29 4.65 -0.34
CA ILE A 122 9.25 5.06 0.60
C ILE A 122 9.87 4.89 1.98
N LYS A 123 10.25 6.01 2.57
CA LYS A 123 10.76 6.02 3.94
C LYS A 123 9.62 5.66 4.89
N GLU A 124 9.97 4.91 5.94
CA GLU A 124 9.11 4.80 7.10
C GLU A 124 8.60 6.20 7.49
N HIS A 125 7.38 6.29 7.89
CA HIS A 125 6.68 7.54 8.11
C HIS A 125 7.37 8.48 9.11
N GLU A 126 8.30 9.26 8.63
CA GLU A 126 8.70 10.49 9.28
C GLU A 126 7.66 11.56 8.95
N GLY A 127 6.72 11.85 9.84
CA GLY A 127 5.93 13.04 9.66
C GLY A 127 4.46 12.98 10.02
N VAL A 128 3.94 11.84 10.42
CA VAL A 128 2.57 11.77 10.97
C VAL A 128 2.60 11.56 12.50
N THR A 129 3.76 11.74 13.07
CA THR A 129 3.97 11.77 14.52
C THR A 129 3.29 12.98 15.11
N GLY A 130 2.38 12.77 16.02
CA GLY A 130 1.84 13.81 16.87
C GLY A 130 0.35 14.09 16.75
N GLN A 131 -0.36 13.40 15.88
CA GLN A 131 -1.82 13.51 15.88
C GLN A 131 -2.45 12.24 16.49
N ALA A 132 -3.10 12.40 17.61
CA ALA A 132 -3.84 11.32 18.26
C ALA A 132 -4.79 10.62 17.27
N GLY A 133 -4.67 9.31 17.14
CA GLY A 133 -5.48 8.50 16.24
C GLY A 133 -4.87 8.22 14.87
N PHE A 134 -3.64 8.63 14.65
CA PHE A 134 -2.87 8.23 13.46
C PHE A 134 -2.09 6.97 13.72
N TYR A 135 -1.91 6.23 12.63
CA TYR A 135 -1.23 4.97 12.52
C TYR A 135 0.06 5.03 13.28
N GLY A 136 0.09 4.26 14.33
CA GLY A 136 1.20 4.26 15.22
C GLY A 136 2.48 3.89 14.48
N ASN A 137 3.57 4.46 14.92
CA ASN A 137 4.94 4.06 14.61
C ASN A 137 5.20 2.63 15.14
N GLY A 138 4.28 1.72 14.90
CA GLY A 138 4.37 0.34 15.33
C GLY A 138 4.95 -0.51 14.23
N LYS A 139 5.83 -1.41 14.59
CA LYS A 139 6.23 -2.46 13.67
C LYS A 139 5.03 -3.33 13.37
N ALA A 140 4.87 -3.68 12.10
CA ALA A 140 3.87 -4.66 11.70
C ALA A 140 4.22 -6.04 12.25
N PHE A 141 3.24 -6.91 12.24
CA PHE A 141 3.44 -8.31 12.64
C PHE A 141 4.57 -8.97 11.82
N VAL A 142 5.21 -9.93 12.43
CA VAL A 142 6.16 -10.79 11.74
C VAL A 142 5.38 -11.96 11.13
N PRO A 143 5.48 -12.20 9.82
CA PRO A 143 4.83 -13.33 9.18
C PRO A 143 5.27 -14.66 9.81
N PRO A 144 4.35 -15.57 10.16
CA PRO A 144 4.68 -16.83 10.83
C PRO A 144 5.16 -17.92 9.87
N TYR A 145 5.70 -17.54 8.72
CA TYR A 145 6.19 -18.46 7.69
C TYR A 145 7.49 -17.94 7.09
N THR A 146 8.28 -18.85 6.56
CA THR A 146 9.51 -18.51 5.83
C THR A 146 9.17 -18.05 4.41
N TYR A 147 9.78 -16.97 3.98
CA TYR A 147 9.66 -16.43 2.63
C TYR A 147 10.97 -15.75 2.23
N THR A 148 11.13 -15.54 0.94
CA THR A 148 12.21 -14.72 0.38
C THR A 148 11.56 -13.65 -0.48
N ALA A 149 11.75 -12.39 -0.11
CA ALA A 149 11.33 -11.28 -0.93
C ALA A 149 12.40 -10.96 -1.98
N ASP A 150 11.99 -10.85 -3.24
CA ASP A 150 12.89 -10.42 -4.32
C ASP A 150 13.34 -8.97 -4.11
N PRO A 151 14.53 -8.60 -4.57
CA PRO A 151 14.91 -7.20 -4.64
C PRO A 151 14.00 -6.45 -5.62
N THR A 152 13.80 -5.16 -5.38
CA THR A 152 12.97 -4.32 -6.27
C THR A 152 13.60 -4.08 -7.63
N ASP A 153 14.93 -4.20 -7.73
CA ASP A 153 15.62 -4.17 -9.03
C ASP A 153 15.23 -5.38 -9.88
N GLY A 154 14.80 -5.10 -11.12
CA GLY A 154 14.31 -6.12 -12.04
C GLY A 154 12.93 -6.71 -11.72
N LEU A 155 12.33 -6.39 -10.58
CA LEU A 155 11.06 -6.95 -10.14
C LEU A 155 9.91 -6.63 -11.10
N GLU A 156 9.81 -5.41 -11.63
CA GLU A 156 8.79 -5.05 -12.61
C GLU A 156 8.82 -5.98 -13.82
N LYS A 157 10.01 -6.24 -14.37
CA LYS A 157 10.17 -7.14 -15.51
C LYS A 157 9.73 -8.56 -15.16
N LYS A 158 10.12 -9.06 -14.00
CA LYS A 158 9.75 -10.39 -13.51
C LYS A 158 8.23 -10.55 -13.37
N ILE A 159 7.57 -9.58 -12.73
CA ILE A 159 6.12 -9.61 -12.54
C ILE A 159 5.39 -9.55 -13.87
N ARG A 160 5.78 -8.63 -14.77
CA ARG A 160 5.13 -8.52 -16.08
C ARG A 160 5.28 -9.78 -16.93
N ALA A 161 6.40 -10.48 -16.82
CA ALA A 161 6.61 -11.74 -17.54
C ALA A 161 5.78 -12.89 -16.98
N GLY A 162 5.43 -12.86 -15.69
CA GLY A 162 4.70 -13.93 -15.01
C GLY A 162 3.21 -13.67 -14.82
N ALA A 163 2.77 -12.42 -14.93
CA ALA A 163 1.39 -12.04 -14.68
C ALA A 163 0.47 -12.29 -15.87
N GLY A 164 -0.75 -12.71 -15.58
CA GLY A 164 -1.80 -12.92 -16.56
C GLY A 164 -2.04 -14.39 -16.90
N ALA A 165 -3.20 -14.66 -17.51
CA ALA A 165 -3.50 -15.95 -18.07
C ALA A 165 -2.59 -16.20 -19.29
N ARG A 166 -1.95 -17.35 -19.34
CA ARG A 166 -1.16 -17.82 -20.48
C ARG A 166 -2.00 -18.79 -21.30
#